data_c06c9c434208390f18bb13ff760182d2
#
_entry.id   c06c9c434208390f18bb13ff760182d2
#
_cell.length_a   1.000
_cell.length_b   1.000
_cell.length_c   1.000
_cell.angle_alpha   90.00
_cell.angle_beta   90.00
_cell.angle_gamma   90.00
#
_symmetry.space_group_name_H-M   'P 1'
#
loop_
_entity.id
_entity.type
_entity.pdbx_description
1 polymer ?
#
loop_
_entity_poly.entity_id
_entity_poly.type
_entity_poly.pdbx_seq_one_letter_code
_entity_poly.pdbx_strand_id
1 'polypeptide(L)'
;TGAAAEVFARPQHEYTQMLLNAGAARKVVPLADNPATVLQAEQLSVAVKETAGWFKKRSKTLLEPVSFDLKAGETLGIIGESGCGKTTLAKAVMHLIDSEGSLNINGEPWRHELRREIQMVFQDPFGAFNPRMNVFDTVSEALRVHEPSMPREEMRRRVQEVLKQVGLPEDALERYPHAFSGGQRQRLAIARAIIVRPKILVLDEPTSALDVQWQQQILELLSGLQKEYGLAFIIISHDLAVIRALSHRVMVLKDGKIVEEGGCETVFANPSSDYTRHLMSFRAG
;
A
#
# COMPACT_ATOMS: atom_id res chain seq x y z
N THR A 1 -27.37 7.70 22.55
CA THR A 1 -27.65 9.04 22.01
C THR A 1 -27.47 10.06 23.12
N GLY A 2 -26.76 11.15 22.87
CA GLY A 2 -26.51 12.26 23.79
C GLY A 2 -26.16 13.52 23.02
N ALA A 3 -25.95 14.66 23.71
CA ALA A 3 -25.46 15.87 23.06
C ALA A 3 -24.08 15.62 22.44
N ALA A 4 -23.80 16.13 21.25
CA ALA A 4 -22.57 15.87 20.51
C ALA A 4 -21.31 16.12 21.37
N ALA A 5 -21.25 17.26 22.07
CA ALA A 5 -20.13 17.61 22.94
C ALA A 5 -19.91 16.59 24.08
N GLU A 6 -20.98 16.01 24.64
CA GLU A 6 -20.90 15.02 25.71
C GLU A 6 -20.45 13.64 25.18
N VAL A 7 -20.97 13.24 24.00
CA VAL A 7 -20.58 12.00 23.33
C VAL A 7 -19.10 12.03 22.94
N PHE A 8 -18.58 13.18 22.48
CA PHE A 8 -17.17 13.35 22.14
C PHE A 8 -16.26 13.43 23.39
N ALA A 9 -16.70 14.11 24.45
CA ALA A 9 -15.89 14.29 25.66
C ALA A 9 -15.86 13.03 26.57
N ARG A 10 -16.96 12.26 26.61
CA ARG A 10 -17.11 11.08 27.46
C ARG A 10 -17.87 9.98 26.74
N PRO A 11 -17.26 9.36 25.71
CA PRO A 11 -17.90 8.27 24.93
C PRO A 11 -18.16 7.07 25.83
N GLN A 12 -19.44 6.74 26.06
CA GLN A 12 -19.82 5.61 26.91
C GLN A 12 -19.90 4.28 26.13
N HIS A 13 -20.15 4.35 24.82
CA HIS A 13 -20.27 3.16 24.00
C HIS A 13 -18.89 2.78 23.44
N GLU A 14 -18.53 1.50 23.55
CA GLU A 14 -17.24 0.96 23.10
C GLU A 14 -16.94 1.30 21.63
N TYR A 15 -17.93 1.21 20.76
CA TYR A 15 -17.83 1.60 19.35
C TYR A 15 -17.53 3.10 19.17
N THR A 16 -18.10 3.98 20.00
CA THR A 16 -17.80 5.42 19.93
C THR A 16 -16.38 5.72 20.44
N GLN A 17 -15.93 5.01 21.48
CA GLN A 17 -14.56 5.11 21.97
C GLN A 17 -13.58 4.64 20.90
N MET A 18 -13.89 3.54 20.21
CA MET A 18 -13.10 3.00 19.11
C MET A 18 -13.02 3.99 17.95
N LEU A 19 -14.16 4.62 17.56
CA LEU A 19 -14.18 5.64 16.50
C LEU A 19 -13.33 6.86 16.84
N LEU A 20 -13.41 7.35 18.08
CA LEU A 20 -12.65 8.52 18.53
C LEU A 20 -11.17 8.24 18.71
N ASN A 21 -10.82 7.00 19.07
CA ASN A 21 -9.44 6.55 19.24
C ASN A 21 -8.81 6.00 17.95
N ALA A 22 -9.59 5.80 16.90
CA ALA A 22 -9.15 5.18 15.66
C ALA A 22 -8.01 5.92 14.94
N GLY A 23 -7.86 7.23 15.20
CA GLY A 23 -6.78 8.03 14.63
C GLY A 23 -5.50 8.14 15.46
N ALA A 24 -5.45 7.54 16.67
CA ALA A 24 -4.47 7.93 17.68
C ALA A 24 -3.30 6.94 17.92
N ALA A 25 -3.45 5.67 17.59
CA ALA A 25 -2.42 4.68 17.92
C ALA A 25 -1.44 4.47 16.78
N ARG A 26 -0.20 4.89 16.99
CA ARG A 26 0.91 4.60 16.09
C ARG A 26 1.27 3.11 16.16
N LYS A 27 1.36 2.44 15.01
CA LYS A 27 1.67 1.01 14.86
C LYS A 27 2.97 0.78 14.09
N VAL A 28 3.85 1.78 14.09
CA VAL A 28 5.14 1.74 13.39
C VAL A 28 6.06 0.70 14.03
N VAL A 29 6.54 -0.22 13.23
CA VAL A 29 7.51 -1.25 13.66
C VAL A 29 8.90 -0.63 13.69
N PRO A 30 9.65 -0.67 14.80
CA PRO A 30 11.00 -0.09 14.86
C PRO A 30 11.91 -0.68 13.77
N LEU A 31 12.70 0.18 13.13
CA LEU A 31 13.72 -0.25 12.17
C LEU A 31 14.90 -0.92 12.89
N ALA A 32 15.54 -1.84 12.20
CA ALA A 32 16.82 -2.39 12.64
C ALA A 32 17.92 -1.29 12.59
N ASP A 33 19.01 -1.52 13.30
CA ASP A 33 20.20 -0.67 13.17
C ASP A 33 20.80 -0.84 11.75
N ASN A 34 20.99 0.27 11.02
CA ASN A 34 21.51 0.28 9.65
C ASN A 34 20.74 -0.62 8.67
N PRO A 35 19.42 -0.42 8.45
CA PRO A 35 18.66 -1.24 7.53
C PRO A 35 19.15 -1.06 6.09
N ALA A 36 19.30 -2.18 5.36
CA ALA A 36 19.73 -2.16 3.96
C ALA A 36 18.69 -1.46 3.07
N THR A 37 19.14 -0.77 2.03
CA THR A 37 18.27 -0.22 1.00
C THR A 37 17.75 -1.36 0.12
N VAL A 38 16.42 -1.52 0.09
CA VAL A 38 15.73 -2.57 -0.70
C VAL A 38 15.17 -2.04 -2.01
N LEU A 39 14.95 -0.73 -2.12
CA LEU A 39 14.52 -0.07 -3.35
C LEU A 39 15.21 1.28 -3.47
N GLN A 40 15.68 1.60 -4.67
CA GLN A 40 16.24 2.91 -5.02
C GLN A 40 15.69 3.31 -6.38
N ALA A 41 15.02 4.45 -6.43
CA ALA A 41 14.52 5.08 -7.64
C ALA A 41 15.33 6.36 -7.90
N GLU A 42 15.84 6.53 -9.11
CA GLU A 42 16.60 7.72 -9.53
C GLU A 42 15.98 8.31 -10.77
N GLN A 43 15.57 9.58 -10.68
CA GLN A 43 14.97 10.35 -11.76
C GLN A 43 13.79 9.63 -12.43
N LEU A 44 13.03 8.86 -11.64
CA LEU A 44 11.88 8.12 -12.14
C LEU A 44 10.79 9.09 -12.60
N SER A 45 10.40 9.02 -13.86
CA SER A 45 9.41 9.93 -14.46
C SER A 45 8.46 9.19 -15.39
N VAL A 46 7.27 9.75 -15.59
CA VAL A 46 6.24 9.17 -16.46
C VAL A 46 5.62 10.25 -17.34
N ALA A 47 5.66 10.02 -18.65
CA ALA A 47 4.99 10.86 -19.62
C ALA A 47 4.11 10.01 -20.54
N VAL A 48 2.90 10.48 -20.83
CA VAL A 48 1.99 9.85 -21.77
C VAL A 48 1.86 10.66 -23.03
N LYS A 49 1.80 9.98 -24.19
CA LYS A 49 1.57 10.62 -25.48
C LYS A 49 0.06 10.73 -25.69
N GLU A 50 -0.47 11.93 -25.60
CA GLU A 50 -1.87 12.23 -25.95
C GLU A 50 -1.96 12.63 -27.42
N THR A 51 -2.93 12.05 -28.15
CA THR A 51 -3.23 12.45 -29.51
C THR A 51 -4.12 13.69 -29.46
N ALA A 52 -3.53 14.86 -29.66
CA ALA A 52 -4.26 16.13 -29.74
C ALA A 52 -4.66 16.40 -31.18
N GLY A 53 -5.82 15.86 -31.60
CA GLY A 53 -6.32 16.01 -32.98
C GLY A 53 -5.62 15.09 -34.00
N TRP A 54 -5.97 15.22 -35.29
CA TRP A 54 -5.60 14.25 -36.35
C TRP A 54 -4.10 14.14 -36.61
N PHE A 55 -3.24 15.07 -36.16
CA PHE A 55 -1.81 15.08 -36.50
C PHE A 55 -0.84 15.59 -35.41
N LYS A 56 -1.31 15.95 -34.20
CA LYS A 56 -0.39 16.42 -33.14
C LYS A 56 -0.35 15.45 -31.96
N LYS A 57 0.80 14.83 -31.76
CA LYS A 57 1.12 14.12 -30.51
C LYS A 57 1.62 15.17 -29.51
N ARG A 58 0.96 15.27 -28.34
CA ARG A 58 1.41 16.08 -27.21
C ARG A 58 1.86 15.13 -26.11
N SER A 59 3.04 15.36 -25.56
CA SER A 59 3.48 14.67 -24.34
C SER A 59 2.89 15.38 -23.13
N LYS A 60 2.24 14.63 -22.25
CA LYS A 60 1.78 15.11 -20.95
C LYS A 60 2.55 14.38 -19.87
N THR A 61 3.31 15.10 -19.06
CA THR A 61 4.00 14.56 -17.90
C THR A 61 2.98 14.28 -16.81
N LEU A 62 2.95 13.05 -16.31
CA LEU A 62 2.11 12.60 -15.19
C LEU A 62 2.92 12.54 -13.89
N LEU A 63 4.23 12.28 -14.01
CA LEU A 63 5.19 12.25 -12.91
C LEU A 63 6.47 12.91 -13.40
N GLU A 64 6.85 14.01 -12.77
CA GLU A 64 8.15 14.66 -12.99
C GLU A 64 9.26 13.76 -12.42
N PRO A 65 10.54 13.97 -12.81
CA PRO A 65 11.63 13.15 -12.29
C PRO A 65 11.71 13.20 -10.76
N VAL A 66 11.48 12.03 -10.12
CA VAL A 66 11.56 11.85 -8.67
C VAL A 66 12.66 10.85 -8.32
N SER A 67 13.33 11.08 -7.19
CA SER A 67 14.35 10.17 -6.66
C SER A 67 14.06 9.92 -5.20
N PHE A 68 14.07 8.65 -4.78
CA PHE A 68 13.86 8.23 -3.39
C PHE A 68 14.40 6.83 -3.16
N ASP A 69 14.58 6.48 -1.90
CA ASP A 69 14.97 5.14 -1.45
C ASP A 69 13.96 4.57 -0.46
N LEU A 70 14.00 3.26 -0.28
CA LEU A 70 13.24 2.52 0.73
C LEU A 70 14.15 1.50 1.39
N LYS A 71 14.12 1.46 2.72
CA LYS A 71 14.94 0.54 3.51
C LYS A 71 14.15 -0.68 3.96
N ALA A 72 14.86 -1.77 4.24
CA ALA A 72 14.26 -2.99 4.79
C ALA A 72 13.46 -2.68 6.08
N GLY A 73 12.24 -3.16 6.16
CA GLY A 73 11.34 -2.90 7.27
C GLY A 73 10.76 -1.48 7.33
N GLU A 74 11.14 -0.58 6.41
CA GLU A 74 10.64 0.79 6.37
C GLU A 74 9.25 0.86 5.74
N THR A 75 8.44 1.80 6.22
CA THR A 75 7.20 2.24 5.55
C THR A 75 7.38 3.67 5.08
N LEU A 76 7.31 3.87 3.76
CA LEU A 76 7.24 5.17 3.11
C LEU A 76 5.78 5.48 2.77
N GLY A 77 5.21 6.49 3.42
CA GLY A 77 3.87 7.00 3.14
C GLY A 77 3.90 8.00 1.98
N ILE A 78 3.01 7.87 1.01
CA ILE A 78 2.87 8.82 -0.09
C ILE A 78 1.52 9.51 0.03
N ILE A 79 1.53 10.84 0.22
CA ILE A 79 0.34 11.66 0.40
C ILE A 79 0.24 12.76 -0.68
N GLY A 80 -0.96 13.27 -0.88
CA GLY A 80 -1.26 14.32 -1.85
C GLY A 80 -2.72 14.27 -2.29
N GLU A 81 -3.18 15.28 -3.02
CA GLU A 81 -4.53 15.33 -3.56
C GLU A 81 -4.81 14.24 -4.60
N SER A 82 -6.09 14.01 -4.90
CA SER A 82 -6.47 13.09 -5.98
C SER A 82 -5.91 13.59 -7.32
N GLY A 83 -5.33 12.67 -8.10
CA GLY A 83 -4.75 12.99 -9.41
C GLY A 83 -3.34 13.60 -9.38
N CYS A 84 -2.69 13.81 -8.22
CA CYS A 84 -1.35 14.38 -8.14
C CYS A 84 -0.22 13.44 -8.58
N GLY A 85 -0.51 12.18 -8.97
CA GLY A 85 0.49 11.22 -9.48
C GLY A 85 0.84 10.04 -8.58
N LYS A 86 0.21 9.87 -7.39
CA LYS A 86 0.53 8.77 -6.43
C LYS A 86 0.42 7.37 -7.04
N THR A 87 -0.72 7.04 -7.63
CA THR A 87 -0.94 5.75 -8.30
C THR A 87 -0.05 5.60 -9.54
N THR A 88 0.28 6.71 -10.22
CA THR A 88 1.25 6.72 -11.34
C THR A 88 2.63 6.33 -10.84
N LEU A 89 3.09 6.91 -9.73
CA LEU A 89 4.35 6.55 -9.08
C LEU A 89 4.36 5.07 -8.68
N ALA A 90 3.30 4.58 -8.02
CA ALA A 90 3.19 3.15 -7.67
C ALA A 90 3.31 2.25 -8.90
N LYS A 91 2.57 2.56 -9.98
CA LYS A 91 2.63 1.79 -11.23
C LYS A 91 3.99 1.84 -11.91
N ALA A 92 4.70 2.99 -11.84
CA ALA A 92 6.05 3.12 -12.36
C ALA A 92 7.05 2.26 -11.57
N VAL A 93 6.99 2.30 -10.23
CA VAL A 93 7.80 1.46 -9.34
C VAL A 93 7.56 -0.03 -9.59
N MET A 94 6.32 -0.42 -9.91
CA MET A 94 5.94 -1.79 -10.26
C MET A 94 6.26 -2.17 -11.71
N HIS A 95 6.81 -1.25 -12.54
CA HIS A 95 6.96 -1.44 -13.97
C HIS A 95 5.69 -1.90 -14.68
N LEU A 96 4.54 -1.37 -14.26
CA LEU A 96 3.23 -1.60 -14.89
C LEU A 96 2.91 -0.58 -15.99
N ILE A 97 3.69 0.49 -16.07
CA ILE A 97 3.63 1.53 -17.09
C ILE A 97 5.03 1.91 -17.52
N ASP A 98 5.18 2.43 -18.73
CA ASP A 98 6.46 2.93 -19.21
C ASP A 98 6.92 4.14 -18.37
N SER A 99 8.18 4.12 -17.96
CA SER A 99 8.81 5.17 -17.17
C SER A 99 10.26 5.39 -17.61
N GLU A 100 10.76 6.60 -17.41
CA GLU A 100 12.17 6.94 -17.59
C GLU A 100 12.87 7.01 -16.22
N GLY A 101 14.20 6.96 -16.20
CA GLY A 101 15.00 6.91 -14.98
C GLY A 101 15.47 5.48 -14.66
N SER A 102 15.97 5.26 -13.44
CA SER A 102 16.43 3.94 -13.00
C SER A 102 15.70 3.48 -11.75
N LEU A 103 15.53 2.17 -11.64
CA LEU A 103 14.97 1.50 -10.48
C LEU A 103 15.86 0.31 -10.12
N ASN A 104 16.37 0.30 -8.90
CA ASN A 104 17.15 -0.80 -8.36
C ASN A 104 16.37 -1.47 -7.22
N ILE A 105 16.36 -2.81 -7.20
CA ILE A 105 15.77 -3.62 -6.11
C ILE A 105 16.89 -4.48 -5.52
N ASN A 106 17.10 -4.39 -4.21
CA ASN A 106 18.18 -5.08 -3.50
C ASN A 106 19.58 -4.81 -4.11
N GLY A 107 19.82 -3.60 -4.63
CA GLY A 107 21.07 -3.22 -5.28
C GLY A 107 21.22 -3.71 -6.73
N GLU A 108 20.23 -4.41 -7.28
CA GLU A 108 20.22 -4.88 -8.67
C GLU A 108 19.31 -4.00 -9.53
N PRO A 109 19.75 -3.62 -10.76
CA PRO A 109 18.87 -2.92 -11.70
C PRO A 109 17.61 -3.75 -11.96
N TRP A 110 16.49 -3.05 -12.13
CA TRP A 110 15.21 -3.69 -12.43
C TRP A 110 15.31 -4.67 -13.58
N ARG A 111 14.74 -5.86 -13.36
CA ARG A 111 14.52 -6.89 -14.36
C ARG A 111 13.30 -7.72 -14.00
N HIS A 112 12.73 -8.43 -14.98
CA HIS A 112 11.46 -9.13 -14.84
C HIS A 112 11.43 -10.14 -13.68
N GLU A 113 12.55 -10.81 -13.41
CA GLU A 113 12.72 -11.79 -12.35
C GLU A 113 12.54 -11.19 -10.95
N LEU A 114 12.86 -9.89 -10.79
CA LEU A 114 12.70 -9.16 -9.53
C LEU A 114 11.24 -8.84 -9.17
N ARG A 115 10.29 -9.13 -10.05
CA ARG A 115 8.85 -8.98 -9.74
C ARG A 115 8.41 -9.80 -8.53
N ARG A 116 9.10 -10.88 -8.22
CA ARG A 116 8.85 -11.64 -6.99
C ARG A 116 9.17 -10.83 -5.74
N GLU A 117 10.21 -10.00 -5.77
CA GLU A 117 10.70 -9.23 -4.64
C GLU A 117 9.78 -8.04 -4.28
N ILE A 118 8.96 -7.60 -5.23
CA ILE A 118 8.02 -6.49 -5.05
C ILE A 118 6.63 -6.88 -5.52
N GLN A 119 5.64 -6.70 -4.66
CA GLN A 119 4.24 -7.03 -4.94
C GLN A 119 3.34 -5.84 -4.65
N MET A 120 2.12 -5.85 -5.21
CA MET A 120 1.18 -4.75 -5.06
C MET A 120 -0.20 -5.23 -4.60
N VAL A 121 -0.78 -4.49 -3.66
CA VAL A 121 -2.21 -4.54 -3.31
C VAL A 121 -2.87 -3.31 -3.92
N PHE A 122 -3.81 -3.54 -4.83
CA PHE A 122 -4.50 -2.48 -5.57
C PHE A 122 -5.64 -1.89 -4.75
N GLN A 123 -6.01 -0.64 -5.08
CA GLN A 123 -7.09 0.12 -4.46
C GLN A 123 -8.45 -0.61 -4.49
N ASP A 124 -8.77 -1.26 -5.60
CA ASP A 124 -9.96 -2.11 -5.75
C ASP A 124 -9.56 -3.59 -5.83
N PRO A 125 -9.51 -4.30 -4.70
CA PRO A 125 -9.18 -5.72 -4.71
C PRO A 125 -10.24 -6.55 -5.42
N PHE A 126 -11.50 -6.09 -5.47
CA PHE A 126 -12.58 -6.82 -6.13
C PHE A 126 -12.41 -6.82 -7.65
N GLY A 127 -12.13 -5.64 -8.25
CA GLY A 127 -11.82 -5.53 -9.67
C GLY A 127 -10.53 -6.25 -10.08
N ALA A 128 -9.63 -6.51 -9.10
CA ALA A 128 -8.37 -7.20 -9.34
C ALA A 128 -8.48 -8.74 -9.26
N PHE A 129 -9.62 -9.30 -8.86
CA PHE A 129 -9.85 -10.76 -8.82
C PHE A 129 -10.60 -11.24 -10.05
N ASN A 130 -10.17 -12.38 -10.60
CA ASN A 130 -10.96 -13.07 -11.60
C ASN A 130 -12.17 -13.75 -10.91
N PRO A 131 -13.42 -13.36 -11.23
CA PRO A 131 -14.61 -13.89 -10.54
C PRO A 131 -14.85 -15.39 -10.77
N ARG A 132 -14.14 -16.00 -11.75
CA ARG A 132 -14.23 -17.43 -12.08
C ARG A 132 -13.20 -18.28 -11.31
N MET A 133 -12.28 -17.65 -10.58
CA MET A 133 -11.26 -18.34 -9.79
C MET A 133 -11.71 -18.42 -8.33
N ASN A 134 -11.53 -19.59 -7.71
CA ASN A 134 -11.71 -19.73 -6.28
C ASN A 134 -10.50 -19.14 -5.51
N VAL A 135 -10.55 -19.15 -4.19
CA VAL A 135 -9.48 -18.61 -3.34
C VAL A 135 -8.15 -19.32 -3.58
N PHE A 136 -8.17 -20.65 -3.68
CA PHE A 136 -6.94 -21.40 -3.96
C PHE A 136 -6.29 -20.95 -5.26
N ASP A 137 -7.05 -20.89 -6.34
CA ASP A 137 -6.53 -20.48 -7.65
C ASP A 137 -6.05 -19.03 -7.64
N THR A 138 -6.81 -18.13 -7.00
CA THR A 138 -6.49 -16.70 -6.90
C THR A 138 -5.18 -16.45 -6.15
N VAL A 139 -4.98 -17.11 -5.01
CA VAL A 139 -3.80 -16.90 -4.16
C VAL A 139 -2.59 -17.63 -4.72
N SER A 140 -2.78 -18.84 -5.26
CA SER A 140 -1.68 -19.63 -5.81
C SER A 140 -1.21 -19.16 -7.20
N GLU A 141 -1.89 -18.21 -7.84
CA GLU A 141 -1.52 -17.71 -9.18
C GLU A 141 -0.07 -17.22 -9.22
N ALA A 142 0.35 -16.43 -8.23
CA ALA A 142 1.72 -15.93 -8.13
C ALA A 142 2.75 -17.08 -7.97
N LEU A 143 2.41 -18.14 -7.23
CA LEU A 143 3.29 -19.30 -7.10
C LEU A 143 3.45 -20.04 -8.43
N ARG A 144 2.38 -20.19 -9.22
CA ARG A 144 2.44 -20.82 -10.54
C ARG A 144 3.36 -20.07 -11.50
N VAL A 145 3.42 -18.73 -11.37
CA VAL A 145 4.29 -17.89 -12.20
C VAL A 145 5.74 -17.96 -11.75
N HIS A 146 5.99 -17.84 -10.44
CA HIS A 146 7.34 -17.71 -9.90
C HIS A 146 7.99 -19.04 -9.49
N GLU A 147 7.20 -20.09 -9.24
CA GLU A 147 7.64 -21.41 -8.82
C GLU A 147 6.88 -22.50 -9.61
N PRO A 148 6.98 -22.54 -10.96
CA PRO A 148 6.13 -23.38 -11.81
C PRO A 148 6.31 -24.89 -11.58
N SER A 149 7.43 -25.31 -11.00
CA SER A 149 7.71 -26.72 -10.66
C SER A 149 7.15 -27.13 -9.29
N MET A 150 6.51 -26.22 -8.54
CA MET A 150 5.98 -26.54 -7.22
C MET A 150 4.85 -27.57 -7.29
N PRO A 151 4.89 -28.67 -6.50
CA PRO A 151 3.80 -29.63 -6.43
C PRO A 151 2.50 -28.98 -5.92
N ARG A 152 1.35 -29.43 -6.46
CA ARG A 152 0.04 -28.86 -6.08
C ARG A 152 -0.25 -28.99 -4.58
N GLU A 153 0.15 -30.06 -3.93
CA GLU A 153 -0.02 -30.27 -2.49
C GLU A 153 0.77 -29.25 -1.67
N GLU A 154 2.01 -28.98 -2.06
CA GLU A 154 2.83 -27.95 -1.43
C GLU A 154 2.22 -26.55 -1.63
N MET A 155 1.74 -26.29 -2.84
CA MET A 155 1.02 -25.04 -3.16
C MET A 155 -0.23 -24.87 -2.29
N ARG A 156 -1.00 -25.96 -2.08
CA ARG A 156 -2.19 -25.97 -1.23
C ARG A 156 -1.83 -25.67 0.23
N ARG A 157 -0.78 -26.31 0.74
CA ARG A 157 -0.26 -26.06 2.09
C ARG A 157 0.14 -24.60 2.29
N ARG A 158 0.89 -24.02 1.36
CA ARG A 158 1.29 -22.61 1.43
C ARG A 158 0.10 -21.65 1.37
N VAL A 159 -0.90 -21.95 0.55
CA VAL A 159 -2.13 -21.14 0.51
C VAL A 159 -2.86 -21.21 1.85
N GLN A 160 -3.00 -22.39 2.47
CA GLN A 160 -3.60 -22.52 3.80
C GLN A 160 -2.83 -21.72 4.87
N GLU A 161 -1.51 -21.80 4.86
CA GLU A 161 -0.66 -21.03 5.78
C GLU A 161 -0.85 -19.53 5.63
N VAL A 162 -0.85 -19.01 4.39
CA VAL A 162 -1.02 -17.57 4.18
C VAL A 162 -2.44 -17.10 4.50
N LEU A 163 -3.49 -17.92 4.26
CA LEU A 163 -4.85 -17.58 4.66
C LEU A 163 -4.95 -17.44 6.19
N LYS A 164 -4.33 -18.33 6.94
CA LYS A 164 -4.25 -18.25 8.40
C LYS A 164 -3.53 -17.00 8.87
N GLN A 165 -2.41 -16.63 8.24
CA GLN A 165 -1.63 -15.42 8.55
C GLN A 165 -2.46 -14.14 8.37
N VAL A 166 -3.30 -14.09 7.34
CA VAL A 166 -4.18 -12.93 7.12
C VAL A 166 -5.51 -13.02 7.89
N GLY A 167 -5.69 -14.05 8.74
CA GLY A 167 -6.90 -14.24 9.55
C GLY A 167 -8.13 -14.64 8.74
N LEU A 168 -7.95 -15.36 7.63
CA LEU A 168 -9.01 -16.00 6.87
C LEU A 168 -9.09 -17.50 7.25
N PRO A 169 -10.30 -18.11 7.20
CA PRO A 169 -10.46 -19.51 7.51
C PRO A 169 -9.78 -20.41 6.47
N GLU A 170 -9.13 -21.48 6.94
CA GLU A 170 -8.39 -22.42 6.08
C GLU A 170 -9.30 -23.20 5.12
N ASP A 171 -10.57 -23.38 5.48
CA ASP A 171 -11.60 -24.03 4.66
C ASP A 171 -12.12 -23.13 3.52
N ALA A 172 -11.64 -21.89 3.45
CA ALA A 172 -12.05 -20.92 2.43
C ALA A 172 -11.52 -21.24 1.02
N LEU A 173 -10.61 -22.19 0.85
CA LEU A 173 -9.91 -22.50 -0.40
C LEU A 173 -10.83 -22.65 -1.62
N GLU A 174 -11.97 -23.32 -1.46
CA GLU A 174 -12.90 -23.60 -2.54
C GLU A 174 -13.97 -22.50 -2.72
N ARG A 175 -13.98 -21.48 -1.84
CA ARG A 175 -14.89 -20.34 -1.95
C ARG A 175 -14.43 -19.40 -3.03
N TYR A 176 -15.36 -18.59 -3.56
CA TYR A 176 -15.08 -17.56 -4.54
C TYR A 176 -14.93 -16.18 -3.87
N PRO A 177 -14.13 -15.26 -4.42
CA PRO A 177 -13.92 -13.93 -3.83
C PRO A 177 -15.20 -13.14 -3.54
N HIS A 178 -16.26 -13.33 -4.35
CA HIS A 178 -17.54 -12.63 -4.16
C HIS A 178 -18.30 -13.09 -2.89
N ALA A 179 -17.95 -14.24 -2.30
CA ALA A 179 -18.56 -14.74 -1.06
C ALA A 179 -17.99 -14.08 0.21
N PHE A 180 -17.00 -13.19 0.08
CA PHE A 180 -16.33 -12.53 1.20
C PHE A 180 -16.80 -11.09 1.38
N SER A 181 -16.78 -10.61 2.66
CA SER A 181 -16.97 -9.18 2.97
C SER A 181 -15.83 -8.31 2.41
N GLY A 182 -16.00 -6.99 2.37
CA GLY A 182 -14.97 -6.05 1.92
C GLY A 182 -13.63 -6.24 2.64
N GLY A 183 -13.65 -6.29 3.97
CA GLY A 183 -12.44 -6.51 4.76
C GLY A 183 -11.80 -7.90 4.55
N GLN A 184 -12.62 -8.94 4.34
CA GLN A 184 -12.10 -10.27 4.00
C GLN A 184 -11.47 -10.30 2.60
N ARG A 185 -12.05 -9.59 1.62
CA ARG A 185 -11.45 -9.44 0.28
C ARG A 185 -10.12 -8.70 0.34
N GLN A 186 -10.02 -7.67 1.18
CA GLN A 186 -8.75 -6.98 1.38
C GLN A 186 -7.69 -7.91 1.96
N ARG A 187 -8.04 -8.74 2.96
CA ARG A 187 -7.15 -9.77 3.50
C ARG A 187 -6.74 -10.79 2.43
N LEU A 188 -7.66 -11.18 1.55
CA LEU A 188 -7.37 -12.07 0.42
C LEU A 188 -6.39 -11.43 -0.59
N ALA A 189 -6.52 -10.13 -0.88
CA ALA A 189 -5.59 -9.40 -1.73
C ALA A 189 -4.19 -9.33 -1.10
N ILE A 190 -4.11 -9.11 0.21
CA ILE A 190 -2.85 -9.15 0.95
C ILE A 190 -2.25 -10.56 0.89
N ALA A 191 -3.05 -11.62 1.12
CA ALA A 191 -2.59 -13.02 1.02
C ALA A 191 -1.98 -13.33 -0.34
N ARG A 192 -2.66 -12.92 -1.44
CA ARG A 192 -2.15 -13.09 -2.82
C ARG A 192 -0.81 -12.39 -3.02
N ALA A 193 -0.63 -11.20 -2.42
CA ALA A 193 0.60 -10.46 -2.57
C ALA A 193 1.76 -11.06 -1.75
N ILE A 194 1.51 -11.56 -0.53
CA ILE A 194 2.59 -12.04 0.35
C ILE A 194 2.95 -13.53 0.15
N ILE A 195 2.15 -14.32 -0.61
CA ILE A 195 2.37 -15.75 -0.80
C ILE A 195 3.76 -16.09 -1.39
N VAL A 196 4.31 -15.21 -2.21
CA VAL A 196 5.64 -15.33 -2.82
C VAL A 196 6.77 -14.81 -1.93
N ARG A 197 6.43 -14.34 -0.70
CA ARG A 197 7.36 -13.78 0.28
C ARG A 197 8.19 -12.62 -0.30
N PRO A 198 7.54 -11.56 -0.78
CA PRO A 198 8.24 -10.39 -1.31
C PRO A 198 9.03 -9.70 -0.19
N LYS A 199 9.96 -8.80 -0.56
CA LYS A 199 10.61 -7.88 0.37
C LYS A 199 9.90 -6.53 0.44
N ILE A 200 9.22 -6.16 -0.64
CA ILE A 200 8.54 -4.86 -0.77
C ILE A 200 7.07 -5.10 -1.10
N LEU A 201 6.19 -4.39 -0.41
CA LEU A 201 4.76 -4.38 -0.67
C LEU A 201 4.29 -2.95 -0.94
N VAL A 202 3.78 -2.73 -2.14
CA VAL A 202 3.13 -1.47 -2.53
C VAL A 202 1.64 -1.58 -2.22
N LEU A 203 1.13 -0.67 -1.40
CA LEU A 203 -0.24 -0.63 -0.91
C LEU A 203 -0.92 0.63 -1.44
N ASP A 204 -1.74 0.50 -2.48
CA ASP A 204 -2.49 1.62 -3.05
C ASP A 204 -3.88 1.67 -2.43
N GLU A 205 -4.12 2.65 -1.54
CA GLU A 205 -5.38 2.87 -0.82
C GLU A 205 -5.91 1.61 -0.09
N PRO A 206 -5.11 0.92 0.74
CA PRO A 206 -5.44 -0.42 1.24
C PRO A 206 -6.65 -0.47 2.17
N THR A 207 -7.20 0.67 2.59
CA THR A 207 -8.33 0.75 3.55
C THR A 207 -9.46 1.66 3.10
N SER A 208 -9.39 2.24 1.90
CA SER A 208 -10.31 3.31 1.45
C SER A 208 -11.78 2.87 1.33
N ALA A 209 -12.05 1.58 1.13
CA ALA A 209 -13.40 1.02 0.99
C ALA A 209 -13.90 0.32 2.26
N LEU A 210 -13.20 0.49 3.39
CA LEU A 210 -13.48 -0.21 4.63
C LEU A 210 -14.04 0.75 5.69
N ASP A 211 -14.93 0.23 6.54
CA ASP A 211 -15.30 0.93 7.77
C ASP A 211 -14.12 0.97 8.76
N VAL A 212 -14.24 1.85 9.77
CA VAL A 212 -13.18 2.13 10.74
C VAL A 212 -12.70 0.86 11.47
N GLN A 213 -13.60 -0.08 11.76
CA GLN A 213 -13.25 -1.31 12.47
C GLN A 213 -12.38 -2.22 11.60
N TRP A 214 -12.77 -2.43 10.34
CA TRP A 214 -11.99 -3.22 9.38
C TRP A 214 -10.67 -2.54 9.03
N GLN A 215 -10.68 -1.20 8.91
CA GLN A 215 -9.46 -0.43 8.71
C GLN A 215 -8.42 -0.70 9.80
N GLN A 216 -8.80 -0.63 11.09
CA GLN A 216 -7.92 -0.93 12.21
C GLN A 216 -7.34 -2.34 12.14
N GLN A 217 -8.17 -3.32 11.82
CA GLN A 217 -7.74 -4.71 11.69
C GLN A 217 -6.75 -4.92 10.53
N ILE A 218 -6.91 -4.20 9.41
CA ILE A 218 -5.95 -4.25 8.31
C ILE A 218 -4.62 -3.59 8.71
N LEU A 219 -4.64 -2.45 9.44
CA LEU A 219 -3.42 -1.82 9.93
C LEU A 219 -2.66 -2.73 10.91
N GLU A 220 -3.38 -3.43 11.79
CA GLU A 220 -2.78 -4.43 12.71
C GLU A 220 -2.17 -5.61 11.95
N LEU A 221 -2.89 -6.13 10.97
CA LEU A 221 -2.38 -7.19 10.10
C LEU A 221 -1.09 -6.75 9.39
N LEU A 222 -1.07 -5.58 8.75
CA LEU A 222 0.09 -5.06 8.05
C LEU A 222 1.28 -4.86 8.98
N SER A 223 1.08 -4.26 10.16
CA SER A 223 2.13 -4.10 11.17
C SER A 223 2.67 -5.46 11.66
N GLY A 224 1.79 -6.45 11.87
CA GLY A 224 2.16 -7.82 12.23
C GLY A 224 3.03 -8.49 11.15
N LEU A 225 2.59 -8.41 9.90
CA LEU A 225 3.33 -8.96 8.75
C LEU A 225 4.68 -8.26 8.56
N GLN A 226 4.74 -6.93 8.74
CA GLN A 226 5.99 -6.18 8.67
C GLN A 226 6.98 -6.66 9.74
N LYS A 227 6.52 -6.83 10.98
CA LYS A 227 7.35 -7.30 12.08
C LYS A 227 7.83 -8.74 11.86
N GLU A 228 6.98 -9.61 11.35
CA GLU A 228 7.27 -11.04 11.15
C GLU A 228 8.24 -11.26 9.99
N TYR A 229 8.05 -10.54 8.86
CA TYR A 229 8.78 -10.79 7.61
C TYR A 229 9.81 -9.72 7.26
N GLY A 230 9.90 -8.63 8.03
CA GLY A 230 10.80 -7.50 7.71
C GLY A 230 10.38 -6.77 6.43
N LEU A 231 9.09 -6.78 6.09
CA LEU A 231 8.57 -6.19 4.86
C LEU A 231 8.80 -4.68 4.84
N ALA A 232 9.25 -4.17 3.70
CA ALA A 232 9.23 -2.75 3.42
C ALA A 232 7.93 -2.37 2.71
N PHE A 233 7.32 -1.24 3.10
CA PHE A 233 6.06 -0.79 2.51
C PHE A 233 6.20 0.55 1.80
N ILE A 234 5.55 0.67 0.64
CA ILE A 234 5.15 1.95 0.07
C ILE A 234 3.63 2.03 0.23
N ILE A 235 3.14 2.96 1.06
CA ILE A 235 1.71 3.12 1.32
C ILE A 235 1.22 4.41 0.69
N ILE A 236 0.25 4.30 -0.20
CA ILE A 236 -0.49 5.42 -0.74
C ILE A 236 -1.82 5.48 -0.02
N SER A 237 -2.15 6.61 0.57
CA SER A 237 -3.47 6.85 1.15
C SER A 237 -3.83 8.34 1.11
N HIS A 238 -5.10 8.61 0.96
CA HIS A 238 -5.65 9.93 1.19
C HIS A 238 -6.05 10.12 2.67
N ASP A 239 -6.09 9.05 3.47
CA ASP A 239 -6.33 9.09 4.91
C ASP A 239 -4.99 9.31 5.66
N LEU A 240 -4.83 10.51 6.21
CA LEU A 240 -3.64 10.90 6.96
C LEU A 240 -3.46 10.07 8.25
N ALA A 241 -4.55 9.57 8.83
CA ALA A 241 -4.47 8.72 10.02
C ALA A 241 -3.80 7.36 9.70
N VAL A 242 -4.13 6.77 8.54
CA VAL A 242 -3.47 5.54 8.04
C VAL A 242 -1.98 5.76 7.82
N ILE A 243 -1.63 6.86 7.15
CA ILE A 243 -0.23 7.21 6.89
C ILE A 243 0.53 7.38 8.21
N ARG A 244 -0.01 8.18 9.13
CA ARG A 244 0.63 8.43 10.43
C ARG A 244 0.76 7.17 11.28
N ALA A 245 -0.22 6.25 11.18
CA ALA A 245 -0.21 5.00 11.96
C ALA A 245 0.94 4.07 11.58
N LEU A 246 1.32 3.98 10.30
CA LEU A 246 2.26 2.98 9.80
C LEU A 246 3.57 3.56 9.27
N SER A 247 3.63 4.85 8.89
CA SER A 247 4.78 5.37 8.15
C SER A 247 5.92 5.84 9.04
N HIS A 248 7.13 5.50 8.64
CA HIS A 248 8.38 6.02 9.18
C HIS A 248 8.71 7.37 8.56
N ARG A 249 8.66 7.43 7.24
CA ARG A 249 8.84 8.62 6.41
C ARG A 249 7.60 8.87 5.58
N VAL A 250 7.42 10.13 5.19
CA VAL A 250 6.37 10.54 4.25
C VAL A 250 6.95 11.36 3.11
N MET A 251 6.35 11.19 1.96
CA MET A 251 6.62 11.93 0.74
C MET A 251 5.32 12.60 0.31
N VAL A 252 5.34 13.91 0.14
CA VAL A 252 4.20 14.70 -0.28
C VAL A 252 4.30 14.98 -1.76
N LEU A 253 3.32 14.50 -2.52
CA LEU A 253 3.25 14.68 -3.97
C LEU A 253 2.24 15.78 -4.32
N LYS A 254 2.66 16.69 -5.22
CA LYS A 254 1.80 17.70 -5.84
C LYS A 254 2.14 17.82 -7.32
N ASP A 255 1.13 17.71 -8.19
CA ASP A 255 1.28 17.87 -9.65
C ASP A 255 2.46 17.07 -10.24
N GLY A 256 2.60 15.81 -9.78
CA GLY A 256 3.67 14.91 -10.22
C GLY A 256 5.06 15.20 -9.61
N LYS A 257 5.20 16.10 -8.64
CA LYS A 257 6.47 16.49 -7.99
C LYS A 257 6.46 16.15 -6.51
N ILE A 258 7.63 15.78 -5.97
CA ILE A 258 7.84 15.76 -4.53
C ILE A 258 8.01 17.20 -4.06
N VAL A 259 7.11 17.67 -3.19
CA VAL A 259 7.17 19.03 -2.63
C VAL A 259 7.67 19.04 -1.19
N GLU A 260 7.62 17.90 -0.51
CA GLU A 260 8.17 17.72 0.83
C GLU A 260 8.44 16.25 1.09
N GLU A 261 9.51 15.94 1.82
CA GLU A 261 9.85 14.60 2.27
C GLU A 261 10.53 14.68 3.64
N GLY A 262 10.26 13.70 4.51
CA GLY A 262 10.88 13.65 5.83
C GLY A 262 10.31 12.60 6.75
N GLY A 263 10.82 12.57 7.98
CA GLY A 263 10.26 11.73 9.04
C GLY A 263 8.77 12.03 9.24
N CYS A 264 7.95 11.00 9.36
CA CYS A 264 6.50 11.15 9.41
C CYS A 264 6.06 12.16 10.47
N GLU A 265 6.51 12.00 11.72
CA GLU A 265 6.13 12.93 12.81
C GLU A 265 6.64 14.35 12.58
N THR A 266 7.81 14.52 11.96
CA THR A 266 8.38 15.85 11.67
C THR A 266 7.51 16.59 10.66
N VAL A 267 7.16 15.92 9.55
CA VAL A 267 6.33 16.53 8.48
C VAL A 267 4.92 16.81 8.99
N PHE A 268 4.36 15.93 9.84
CA PHE A 268 3.03 16.16 10.43
C PHE A 268 3.00 17.28 11.46
N ALA A 269 4.05 17.42 12.28
CA ALA A 269 4.11 18.45 13.31
C ALA A 269 4.53 19.83 12.77
N ASN A 270 5.46 19.86 11.82
CA ASN A 270 6.06 21.08 11.30
C ASN A 270 6.23 21.01 9.78
N PRO A 271 5.15 21.02 9.01
CA PRO A 271 5.22 20.97 7.55
C PRO A 271 5.94 22.22 7.00
N SER A 272 6.94 22.02 6.15
CA SER A 272 7.74 23.07 5.55
C SER A 272 7.05 23.72 4.34
N SER A 273 6.32 22.92 3.56
CA SER A 273 5.60 23.37 2.39
C SER A 273 4.23 23.96 2.74
N ASP A 274 3.84 25.08 2.11
CA ASP A 274 2.50 25.64 2.22
C ASP A 274 1.43 24.65 1.77
N TYR A 275 1.73 23.88 0.74
CA TYR A 275 0.83 22.83 0.26
C TYR A 275 0.62 21.74 1.31
N THR A 276 1.67 21.29 1.98
CA THR A 276 1.57 20.31 3.04
C THR A 276 0.76 20.84 4.22
N ARG A 277 1.00 22.11 4.62
CA ARG A 277 0.18 22.80 5.65
C ARG A 277 -1.29 22.80 5.28
N HIS A 278 -1.61 23.16 4.05
CA HIS A 278 -2.97 23.15 3.53
C HIS A 278 -3.59 21.76 3.53
N LEU A 279 -2.86 20.75 3.01
CA LEU A 279 -3.30 19.36 2.97
C LEU A 279 -3.65 18.82 4.37
N MET A 280 -2.84 19.19 5.37
CA MET A 280 -3.04 18.76 6.77
C MET A 280 -4.21 19.50 7.43
N SER A 281 -4.43 20.80 7.13
CA SER A 281 -5.50 21.61 7.73
C SER A 281 -6.91 21.18 7.28
N PHE A 282 -7.08 20.73 6.04
CA PHE A 282 -8.38 20.31 5.51
C PHE A 282 -8.90 18.99 6.07
N ARG A 283 -8.08 18.21 6.76
CA ARG A 283 -8.43 16.86 7.25
C ARG A 283 -8.30 16.71 8.77
N ALA A 284 -8.06 17.81 9.47
CA ALA A 284 -8.06 17.87 10.93
C ALA A 284 -9.43 18.26 11.53
N GLY A 285 -10.49 18.40 10.68
CA GLY A 285 -11.86 18.76 11.06
C GLY A 285 -12.80 17.55 11.07
#